data_8eeb5b8aa3fb0a579d0dde2e65cf3931
#
_entry.id   8eeb5b8aa3fb0a579d0dde2e65cf3931
#
_cell.length_a   1.000
_cell.length_b   1.000
_cell.length_c   1.000
_cell.angle_alpha   90.00
_cell.angle_beta   90.00
_cell.angle_gamma   90.00
#
_symmetry.space_group_name_H-M   'P 1'
#
loop_
_entity.id
_entity.type
_entity.pdbx_description
1 polymer ?
#
loop_
_entity_poly.entity_id
_entity_poly.type
_entity_poly.pdbx_seq_one_letter_code
_entity_poly.pdbx_strand_id
1 'polypeptide(L)'
;MRLLLYSDVHWSETSSIIKGRGEKYSIRLENLINSVNWAESIAEKSGCDAVICLGDFFDKPNLTAEEITSLKELRWADLPHYFIVGNHDSNIGDLSFASTFVFKKNNFEVVHRPSLLANYDINNETDVIMLPYITEDNRELLSDYISSLTKTPMSKKIILSHNDIAGINYGKVVSQVGFKIDDILKNCDLFINGHLHNSGFVDDGEKILNIGNLSGQNFSENAFDHKHYCAVLDTDNLMLTFYQNPYAFNFYKIIIDITTDISKLNLGSNAIVSAQCVSTRVPEVRNWFDNNADIVASRLQSIVNRQSETVDISSLADSDYLQQFSDYILAHLDNTDILNEELSFILR
;
A
#
# COMPACT_ATOMS: atom_id res chain seq x y z
N MET A 1 9.59 -2.78 26.01
CA MET A 1 10.34 -2.23 24.87
C MET A 1 9.39 -1.49 23.95
N ARG A 2 9.84 -0.38 23.36
CA ARG A 2 9.04 0.39 22.40
C ARG A 2 9.63 0.33 21.01
N LEU A 3 8.83 -0.05 20.02
CA LEU A 3 9.26 -0.17 18.63
C LEU A 3 8.47 0.81 17.77
N LEU A 4 9.17 1.64 16.97
CA LEU A 4 8.50 2.33 15.88
C LEU A 4 8.34 1.39 14.70
N LEU A 5 7.13 1.33 14.14
CA LEU A 5 6.78 0.49 13.01
C LEU A 5 6.22 1.34 11.87
N TYR A 6 6.70 1.12 10.65
CA TYR A 6 6.10 1.61 9.40
C TYR A 6 6.35 0.61 8.28
N SER A 7 5.66 0.73 7.17
CA SER A 7 5.74 -0.22 6.05
C SER A 7 5.50 0.45 4.71
N ASP A 8 5.81 -0.27 3.64
CA ASP A 8 5.37 0.01 2.28
C ASP A 8 5.64 1.46 1.87
N VAL A 9 6.90 1.90 2.06
CA VAL A 9 7.36 3.23 1.66
C VAL A 9 7.37 3.36 0.15
N HIS A 10 7.74 2.28 -0.56
CA HIS A 10 7.89 2.22 -2.01
C HIS A 10 8.69 3.39 -2.55
N TRP A 11 9.92 3.52 -2.05
CA TRP A 11 10.86 4.55 -2.44
C TRP A 11 11.12 4.51 -3.94
N SER A 12 10.60 5.50 -4.65
CA SER A 12 10.69 5.59 -6.11
C SER A 12 10.59 7.03 -6.56
N GLU A 13 11.37 7.39 -7.58
CA GLU A 13 11.27 8.70 -8.25
C GLU A 13 10.06 8.78 -9.19
N THR A 14 9.53 7.65 -9.62
CA THR A 14 8.46 7.57 -10.60
C THR A 14 7.11 7.25 -9.98
N SER A 15 6.06 7.82 -10.58
CA SER A 15 4.67 7.45 -10.33
C SER A 15 3.90 7.57 -11.63
N SER A 16 2.96 6.67 -11.87
CA SER A 16 2.04 6.77 -13.01
C SER A 16 1.06 7.94 -12.86
N ILE A 17 0.87 8.42 -11.63
CA ILE A 17 -0.15 9.40 -11.25
C ILE A 17 0.46 10.75 -10.89
N ILE A 18 1.46 10.74 -9.99
CA ILE A 18 2.13 11.94 -9.50
C ILE A 18 3.34 12.20 -10.40
N LYS A 19 3.19 13.16 -11.28
CA LYS A 19 4.24 13.57 -12.23
C LYS A 19 4.71 14.97 -11.89
N GLY A 20 6.00 15.18 -11.96
CA GLY A 20 6.58 16.51 -11.75
C GLY A 20 7.85 16.47 -10.92
N ARG A 21 8.51 17.64 -10.92
CA ARG A 21 9.72 17.88 -10.13
C ARG A 21 9.35 18.79 -8.96
N GLY A 22 9.87 18.45 -7.78
CA GLY A 22 9.91 19.35 -6.64
C GLY A 22 11.10 20.31 -6.74
N GLU A 23 11.60 20.77 -5.62
CA GLU A 23 12.74 21.69 -5.59
C GLU A 23 14.04 20.98 -6.01
N LYS A 24 14.25 19.76 -5.57
CA LYS A 24 15.49 19.01 -5.80
C LYS A 24 15.27 17.68 -6.50
N TYR A 25 14.23 16.96 -6.10
CA TYR A 25 13.91 15.63 -6.58
C TYR A 25 12.52 15.59 -7.25
N SER A 26 12.05 14.41 -7.62
CA SER A 26 10.64 14.27 -7.99
C SER A 26 9.74 14.62 -6.80
N ILE A 27 8.53 15.15 -7.07
CA ILE A 27 7.54 15.46 -6.01
C ILE A 27 7.29 14.22 -5.13
N ARG A 28 7.29 13.03 -5.73
CA ARG A 28 7.11 11.78 -5.00
C ARG A 28 8.26 11.53 -4.01
N LEU A 29 9.52 11.63 -4.45
CA LEU A 29 10.66 11.43 -3.55
C LEU A 29 10.71 12.47 -2.43
N GLU A 30 10.41 13.75 -2.71
CA GLU A 30 10.36 14.77 -1.66
C GLU A 30 9.27 14.46 -0.62
N ASN A 31 8.13 13.94 -1.05
CA ASN A 31 7.08 13.48 -0.15
C ASN A 31 7.56 12.29 0.73
N LEU A 32 8.21 11.30 0.12
CA LEU A 32 8.72 10.13 0.84
C LEU A 32 9.84 10.51 1.82
N ILE A 33 10.75 11.45 1.45
CA ILE A 33 11.76 12.01 2.35
C ILE A 33 11.10 12.62 3.58
N ASN A 34 10.09 13.46 3.39
CA ASN A 34 9.37 14.10 4.48
C ASN A 34 8.64 13.07 5.36
N SER A 35 8.02 12.06 4.75
CA SER A 35 7.29 11.01 5.45
C SER A 35 8.21 10.15 6.33
N VAL A 36 9.35 9.70 5.79
CA VAL A 36 10.31 8.89 6.55
C VAL A 36 10.95 9.74 7.65
N ASN A 37 11.44 10.96 7.35
CA ASN A 37 12.02 11.86 8.34
C ASN A 37 11.04 12.19 9.47
N TRP A 38 9.76 12.31 9.17
CA TRP A 38 8.73 12.50 10.17
C TRP A 38 8.57 11.25 11.05
N ALA A 39 8.50 10.04 10.47
CA ALA A 39 8.40 8.80 11.24
C ALA A 39 9.60 8.62 12.17
N GLU A 40 10.81 8.89 11.69
CA GLU A 40 12.04 8.87 12.51
C GLU A 40 11.94 9.85 13.69
N SER A 41 11.39 11.06 13.47
CA SER A 41 11.18 12.02 14.56
C SER A 41 10.16 11.55 15.61
N ILE A 42 9.19 10.71 15.22
CA ILE A 42 8.25 10.07 16.15
C ILE A 42 8.97 9.04 17.01
N ALA A 43 9.90 8.25 16.43
CA ALA A 43 10.71 7.30 17.18
C ALA A 43 11.47 7.97 18.33
N GLU A 44 12.16 9.08 18.03
CA GLU A 44 12.90 9.85 19.04
C GLU A 44 11.98 10.44 20.12
N LYS A 45 10.88 11.11 19.70
CA LYS A 45 9.93 11.75 20.62
C LYS A 45 9.19 10.78 21.52
N SER A 46 8.95 9.56 21.02
CA SER A 46 8.26 8.49 21.76
C SER A 46 9.20 7.66 22.63
N GLY A 47 10.51 7.91 22.57
CA GLY A 47 11.51 7.15 23.31
C GLY A 47 11.49 5.68 22.88
N CYS A 48 11.51 5.43 21.58
CA CYS A 48 11.58 4.08 21.05
C CYS A 48 12.99 3.49 21.24
N ASP A 49 13.06 2.18 21.34
CA ASP A 49 14.30 1.41 21.48
C ASP A 49 14.85 0.96 20.11
N ALA A 50 13.97 0.86 19.11
CA ALA A 50 14.34 0.51 17.75
C ALA A 50 13.28 1.01 16.74
N VAL A 51 13.67 1.04 15.45
CA VAL A 51 12.82 1.33 14.31
C VAL A 51 12.77 0.11 13.39
N ILE A 52 11.57 -0.28 12.95
CA ILE A 52 11.39 -1.44 12.08
C ILE A 52 10.53 -1.05 10.88
N CYS A 53 11.12 -1.14 9.69
CA CYS A 53 10.40 -1.12 8.43
C CYS A 53 9.90 -2.53 8.13
N LEU A 54 8.58 -2.69 8.03
CA LEU A 54 7.92 -3.97 7.82
C LEU A 54 7.89 -4.41 6.34
N GLY A 55 8.86 -4.01 5.55
CA GLY A 55 9.03 -4.42 4.15
C GLY A 55 8.64 -3.35 3.14
N ASP A 56 8.99 -3.62 1.89
CA ASP A 56 8.77 -2.77 0.73
C ASP A 56 9.20 -1.31 0.96
N PHE A 57 10.42 -1.15 1.50
CA PHE A 57 11.01 0.19 1.57
C PHE A 57 11.23 0.76 0.17
N PHE A 58 11.70 -0.06 -0.77
CA PHE A 58 11.85 0.30 -2.18
C PHE A 58 10.72 -0.27 -3.02
N ASP A 59 10.40 0.43 -4.11
CA ASP A 59 9.35 0.02 -5.07
C ASP A 59 9.83 -1.05 -6.06
N LYS A 60 11.14 -1.24 -6.15
CA LYS A 60 11.79 -2.17 -7.09
C LYS A 60 13.21 -2.51 -6.63
N PRO A 61 13.74 -3.67 -7.03
CA PRO A 61 15.09 -4.09 -6.63
C PRO A 61 16.20 -3.26 -7.28
N ASN A 62 15.97 -2.62 -8.42
CA ASN A 62 16.96 -1.82 -9.15
C ASN A 62 16.71 -0.33 -8.95
N LEU A 63 17.62 0.34 -8.22
CA LEU A 63 17.49 1.75 -7.88
C LEU A 63 18.12 2.65 -8.95
N THR A 64 17.49 3.78 -9.23
CA THR A 64 18.05 4.83 -10.08
C THR A 64 19.07 5.68 -9.34
N ALA A 65 19.83 6.49 -10.10
CA ALA A 65 20.78 7.43 -9.49
C ALA A 65 20.08 8.48 -8.61
N GLU A 66 18.87 8.90 -8.97
CA GLU A 66 18.09 9.85 -8.18
C GLU A 66 17.60 9.21 -6.89
N GLU A 67 17.06 8.00 -6.97
CA GLU A 67 16.61 7.22 -5.80
C GLU A 67 17.75 7.00 -4.80
N ILE A 68 18.94 6.60 -5.27
CA ILE A 68 20.12 6.41 -4.41
C ILE A 68 20.58 7.74 -3.81
N THR A 69 20.64 8.81 -4.62
CA THR A 69 21.15 10.10 -4.16
C THR A 69 20.24 10.73 -3.12
N SER A 70 18.93 10.59 -3.27
CA SER A 70 17.92 11.13 -2.37
C SER A 70 17.93 10.49 -0.98
N LEU A 71 18.46 9.27 -0.82
CA LEU A 71 18.63 8.63 0.50
C LEU A 71 19.51 9.43 1.47
N LYS A 72 20.35 10.35 0.96
CA LYS A 72 21.19 11.25 1.78
C LYS A 72 20.38 12.28 2.56
N GLU A 73 19.16 12.54 2.15
CA GLU A 73 18.26 13.48 2.82
C GLU A 73 17.53 12.85 4.01
N LEU A 74 17.64 11.52 4.17
CA LEU A 74 17.03 10.81 5.29
C LEU A 74 17.78 11.09 6.59
N ARG A 75 17.04 11.46 7.62
CA ARG A 75 17.52 11.76 8.96
C ARG A 75 17.10 10.65 9.89
N TRP A 76 17.94 9.64 9.97
CA TRP A 76 17.72 8.48 10.81
C TRP A 76 17.86 8.84 12.30
N ALA A 77 16.97 8.34 13.12
CA ALA A 77 17.12 8.36 14.58
C ALA A 77 18.39 7.61 15.00
N ASP A 78 19.01 7.99 16.10
CA ASP A 78 20.19 7.28 16.64
C ASP A 78 19.77 6.03 17.42
N LEU A 79 19.16 5.09 16.69
CA LEU A 79 18.57 3.84 17.17
C LEU A 79 18.97 2.67 16.26
N PRO A 80 18.86 1.42 16.73
CA PRO A 80 18.89 0.26 15.84
C PRO A 80 17.72 0.30 14.83
N HIS A 81 18.02 0.01 13.56
CA HIS A 81 17.05 -0.08 12.49
C HIS A 81 17.02 -1.48 11.89
N TYR A 82 15.82 -1.99 11.65
CA TYR A 82 15.60 -3.28 11.00
C TYR A 82 14.73 -3.08 9.77
N PHE A 83 15.23 -3.56 8.63
CA PHE A 83 14.50 -3.55 7.36
C PHE A 83 14.11 -4.98 7.01
N ILE A 84 12.86 -5.32 7.20
CA ILE A 84 12.30 -6.59 6.72
C ILE A 84 12.25 -6.50 5.20
N VAL A 85 12.74 -7.51 4.50
CA VAL A 85 12.72 -7.53 3.04
C VAL A 85 11.32 -7.89 2.56
N GLY A 86 10.70 -6.99 1.79
CA GLY A 86 9.42 -7.22 1.12
C GLY A 86 9.60 -7.78 -0.30
N ASN A 87 8.49 -8.01 -0.98
CA ASN A 87 8.49 -8.56 -2.35
C ASN A 87 8.98 -7.56 -3.40
N HIS A 88 8.79 -6.25 -3.19
CA HIS A 88 9.31 -5.21 -4.07
C HIS A 88 10.79 -4.91 -3.86
N ASP A 89 11.31 -5.15 -2.67
CA ASP A 89 12.73 -4.90 -2.37
C ASP A 89 13.67 -5.87 -3.10
N SER A 90 13.20 -7.05 -3.52
CA SER A 90 14.04 -8.10 -4.11
C SER A 90 13.48 -8.65 -5.42
N ASN A 91 14.33 -9.33 -6.18
CA ASN A 91 13.86 -10.14 -7.29
C ASN A 91 13.13 -11.38 -6.75
N ILE A 92 12.03 -11.74 -7.40
CA ILE A 92 11.18 -12.87 -7.00
C ILE A 92 12.02 -14.12 -6.71
N GLY A 93 11.92 -14.61 -5.47
CA GLY A 93 12.47 -15.88 -5.02
C GLY A 93 13.84 -15.82 -4.35
N ASP A 94 14.59 -14.72 -4.41
CA ASP A 94 15.88 -14.61 -3.72
C ASP A 94 16.02 -13.30 -2.93
N LEU A 95 15.68 -13.37 -1.65
CA LEU A 95 15.78 -12.24 -0.72
C LEU A 95 17.22 -11.89 -0.32
N SER A 96 18.22 -12.69 -0.72
CA SER A 96 19.62 -12.38 -0.45
C SER A 96 20.18 -11.25 -1.32
N PHE A 97 19.44 -10.86 -2.35
CA PHE A 97 19.75 -9.74 -3.25
C PHE A 97 18.62 -8.70 -3.24
N ALA A 98 18.51 -7.97 -2.14
CA ALA A 98 17.50 -6.93 -1.98
C ALA A 98 18.12 -5.52 -2.05
N SER A 99 17.37 -4.55 -2.60
CA SER A 99 17.75 -3.14 -2.63
C SER A 99 18.00 -2.57 -1.24
N THR A 100 17.30 -3.07 -0.22
CA THR A 100 17.48 -2.68 1.19
C THR A 100 18.88 -2.94 1.75
N PHE A 101 19.69 -3.80 1.10
CA PHE A 101 21.09 -3.98 1.51
C PHE A 101 21.96 -2.72 1.39
N VAL A 102 21.51 -1.69 0.68
CA VAL A 102 22.17 -0.36 0.67
C VAL A 102 22.25 0.25 2.08
N PHE A 103 21.34 -0.14 2.98
CA PHE A 103 21.32 0.33 4.37
C PHE A 103 22.24 -0.45 5.32
N LYS A 104 22.76 -1.59 4.90
CA LYS A 104 23.54 -2.47 5.81
C LYS A 104 24.80 -1.77 6.33
N LYS A 105 24.74 -1.34 7.59
CA LYS A 105 25.83 -0.69 8.35
C LYS A 105 25.61 -0.93 9.86
N ASN A 106 26.49 -0.42 10.72
CA ASN A 106 26.56 -0.78 12.14
C ASN A 106 25.21 -0.86 12.91
N ASN A 107 24.33 0.14 12.76
CA ASN A 107 23.04 0.15 13.48
C ASN A 107 21.85 -0.23 12.59
N PHE A 108 22.13 -0.80 11.40
CA PHE A 108 21.11 -1.14 10.40
C PHE A 108 21.23 -2.61 10.03
N GLU A 109 20.15 -3.35 10.23
CA GLU A 109 20.06 -4.76 9.87
C GLU A 109 19.02 -4.97 8.77
N VAL A 110 19.34 -5.80 7.79
CA VAL A 110 18.44 -6.23 6.73
C VAL A 110 17.99 -7.66 7.01
N VAL A 111 16.70 -7.80 7.27
CA VAL A 111 16.07 -9.07 7.63
C VAL A 111 15.56 -9.74 6.37
N HIS A 112 16.34 -10.66 5.81
CA HIS A 112 16.07 -11.41 4.58
C HIS A 112 15.73 -12.89 4.83
N ARG A 113 15.67 -13.30 6.08
CA ARG A 113 15.22 -14.63 6.54
C ARG A 113 14.54 -14.51 7.90
N PRO A 114 13.66 -15.45 8.25
CA PRO A 114 13.03 -15.46 9.56
C PRO A 114 14.05 -15.35 10.69
N SER A 115 13.84 -14.42 11.61
CA SER A 115 14.77 -14.16 12.70
C SER A 115 14.08 -13.57 13.93
N LEU A 116 14.71 -13.75 15.10
CA LEU A 116 14.33 -13.02 16.30
C LEU A 116 14.97 -11.64 16.31
N LEU A 117 14.26 -10.65 16.82
CA LEU A 117 14.82 -9.37 17.20
C LEU A 117 15.79 -9.62 18.37
N ALA A 118 17.09 -9.51 18.10
CA ALA A 118 18.13 -9.92 19.03
C ALA A 118 18.22 -9.00 20.26
N ASN A 119 18.34 -9.59 21.45
CA ASN A 119 18.89 -9.02 22.68
C ASN A 119 18.13 -7.92 23.43
N TYR A 120 16.81 -7.75 23.24
CA TYR A 120 16.11 -6.68 23.95
C TYR A 120 15.25 -7.13 25.13
N ASP A 121 14.96 -8.40 25.28
CA ASP A 121 14.24 -8.88 26.45
C ASP A 121 15.18 -9.60 27.44
N ILE A 122 15.62 -8.86 28.45
CA ILE A 122 16.46 -9.39 29.53
C ILE A 122 15.70 -10.46 30.35
N ASN A 123 14.37 -10.43 30.32
CA ASN A 123 13.51 -11.31 31.13
C ASN A 123 12.96 -12.52 30.35
N ASN A 124 13.19 -12.63 29.03
CA ASN A 124 12.63 -13.68 28.15
C ASN A 124 11.09 -13.77 28.18
N GLU A 125 10.37 -12.68 28.44
CA GLU A 125 8.91 -12.67 28.53
C GLU A 125 8.22 -12.44 27.19
N THR A 126 8.95 -11.87 26.19
CA THR A 126 8.39 -11.54 24.87
C THR A 126 9.39 -11.88 23.77
N ASP A 127 8.97 -12.68 22.81
CA ASP A 127 9.70 -12.94 21.58
C ASP A 127 9.12 -12.05 20.45
N VAL A 128 9.95 -11.25 19.82
CA VAL A 128 9.61 -10.49 18.62
C VAL A 128 10.24 -11.16 17.41
N ILE A 129 9.44 -11.76 16.57
CA ILE A 129 9.83 -12.53 15.39
C ILE A 129 9.62 -11.68 14.15
N MET A 130 10.63 -11.57 13.31
CA MET A 130 10.58 -10.85 12.03
C MET A 130 10.54 -11.86 10.88
N LEU A 131 9.48 -11.77 10.05
CA LEU A 131 9.27 -12.63 8.88
C LEU A 131 9.32 -11.80 7.61
N PRO A 132 10.37 -11.91 6.78
CA PRO A 132 10.42 -11.29 5.46
C PRO A 132 9.38 -11.93 4.53
N TYR A 133 9.27 -11.41 3.32
CA TYR A 133 8.37 -11.98 2.31
C TYR A 133 8.75 -13.44 2.02
N ILE A 134 7.75 -14.30 2.05
CA ILE A 134 7.89 -15.74 1.79
C ILE A 134 6.93 -16.11 0.67
N THR A 135 7.48 -16.59 -0.45
CA THR A 135 6.67 -17.06 -1.58
C THR A 135 5.83 -18.26 -1.17
N GLU A 136 4.67 -18.45 -1.81
CA GLU A 136 3.75 -19.53 -1.49
C GLU A 136 4.42 -20.91 -1.50
N ASP A 137 5.28 -21.17 -2.50
CA ASP A 137 6.00 -22.44 -2.66
C ASP A 137 6.98 -22.75 -1.51
N ASN A 138 7.42 -21.72 -0.77
CA ASN A 138 8.37 -21.83 0.32
C ASN A 138 7.73 -21.57 1.70
N ARG A 139 6.40 -21.37 1.74
CA ARG A 139 5.72 -21.04 3.00
C ARG A 139 5.42 -22.30 3.81
N GLU A 140 5.98 -22.35 5.00
CA GLU A 140 5.68 -23.34 6.04
C GLU A 140 4.54 -22.83 6.95
N LEU A 141 4.10 -23.66 7.89
CA LEU A 141 3.17 -23.22 8.91
C LEU A 141 3.83 -22.17 9.83
N LEU A 142 3.06 -21.20 10.29
CA LEU A 142 3.57 -20.17 11.21
C LEU A 142 4.17 -20.78 12.48
N SER A 143 3.57 -21.86 12.97
CA SER A 143 4.09 -22.63 14.11
C SER A 143 5.50 -23.17 13.92
N ASP A 144 5.90 -23.49 12.69
CA ASP A 144 7.21 -24.08 12.41
C ASP A 144 8.29 -22.97 12.50
N TYR A 145 8.01 -21.78 11.97
CA TYR A 145 8.89 -20.62 12.14
C TYR A 145 9.04 -20.25 13.62
N ILE A 146 7.93 -20.18 14.37
CA ILE A 146 7.96 -19.88 15.80
C ILE A 146 8.80 -20.92 16.52
N SER A 147 8.55 -22.22 16.33
CA SER A 147 9.25 -23.31 17.01
C SER A 147 10.74 -23.33 16.70
N SER A 148 11.15 -22.95 15.50
CA SER A 148 12.55 -22.91 15.11
C SER A 148 13.33 -21.74 15.71
N LEU A 149 12.65 -20.64 16.03
CA LEU A 149 13.26 -19.38 16.47
C LEU A 149 13.17 -19.17 17.99
N THR A 150 12.08 -19.60 18.63
CA THR A 150 11.82 -19.31 20.03
C THR A 150 12.38 -20.41 20.94
N LYS A 151 12.93 -20.03 22.08
CA LYS A 151 13.47 -20.96 23.09
C LYS A 151 12.53 -21.18 24.27
N THR A 152 11.58 -20.27 24.48
CA THR A 152 10.70 -20.25 25.65
C THR A 152 9.26 -20.43 25.21
N PRO A 153 8.62 -21.59 25.43
CA PRO A 153 7.24 -21.82 25.01
C PRO A 153 6.22 -20.87 25.63
N MET A 154 6.51 -20.32 26.80
CA MET A 154 5.61 -19.46 27.58
C MET A 154 5.74 -17.97 27.30
N SER A 155 6.70 -17.52 26.48
CA SER A 155 6.85 -16.11 26.13
C SER A 155 5.71 -15.63 25.25
N LYS A 156 5.35 -14.35 25.37
CA LYS A 156 4.46 -13.69 24.39
C LYS A 156 5.13 -13.72 23.02
N LYS A 157 4.33 -13.90 21.98
CA LYS A 157 4.78 -13.99 20.59
C LYS A 157 4.26 -12.80 19.80
N ILE A 158 5.15 -11.90 19.41
CA ILE A 158 4.86 -10.81 18.47
C ILE A 158 5.48 -11.15 17.13
N ILE A 159 4.68 -11.16 16.08
CA ILE A 159 5.16 -11.40 14.72
C ILE A 159 5.12 -10.09 13.94
N LEU A 160 6.25 -9.70 13.38
CA LEU A 160 6.38 -8.57 12.45
C LEU A 160 6.64 -9.14 11.07
N SER A 161 5.77 -8.88 10.10
CA SER A 161 5.73 -9.63 8.85
C SER A 161 5.54 -8.73 7.63
N HIS A 162 5.97 -9.24 6.47
CA HIS A 162 5.60 -8.69 5.16
C HIS A 162 5.11 -9.82 4.25
N ASN A 163 3.90 -10.31 4.50
CA ASN A 163 3.40 -11.49 3.80
C ASN A 163 1.93 -11.37 3.43
N ASP A 164 1.50 -12.19 2.46
CA ASP A 164 0.10 -12.41 2.19
C ASP A 164 -0.60 -13.06 3.40
N ILE A 165 -1.87 -12.74 3.59
CA ILE A 165 -2.74 -13.37 4.59
C ILE A 165 -3.96 -13.94 3.86
N ALA A 166 -4.14 -15.25 3.95
CA ALA A 166 -5.26 -15.94 3.33
C ALA A 166 -6.59 -15.59 4.05
N GLY A 167 -7.62 -15.33 3.26
CA GLY A 167 -8.95 -14.95 3.78
C GLY A 167 -9.19 -13.43 3.82
N ILE A 168 -8.17 -12.60 3.59
CA ILE A 168 -8.38 -11.15 3.51
C ILE A 168 -9.09 -10.77 2.21
N ASN A 169 -10.00 -9.82 2.33
CA ASN A 169 -10.75 -9.28 1.20
C ASN A 169 -10.00 -8.11 0.56
N TYR A 170 -9.57 -8.29 -0.69
CA TYR A 170 -8.99 -7.25 -1.55
C TYR A 170 -10.06 -6.59 -2.43
N GLY A 171 -11.15 -6.15 -1.85
CA GLY A 171 -12.28 -5.57 -2.56
C GLY A 171 -13.22 -6.63 -3.14
N LYS A 172 -13.00 -7.09 -4.38
CA LYS A 172 -13.84 -8.15 -5.02
C LYS A 172 -13.26 -9.56 -4.91
N VAL A 173 -12.02 -9.69 -4.46
CA VAL A 173 -11.29 -10.95 -4.40
C VAL A 173 -10.85 -11.22 -2.97
N VAL A 174 -11.08 -12.44 -2.50
CA VAL A 174 -10.56 -12.93 -1.22
C VAL A 174 -9.26 -13.65 -1.50
N SER A 175 -8.17 -13.27 -0.81
CA SER A 175 -6.88 -13.94 -0.97
C SER A 175 -6.98 -15.42 -0.63
N GLN A 176 -6.48 -16.26 -1.51
CA GLN A 176 -6.39 -17.72 -1.29
C GLN A 176 -5.00 -18.14 -0.84
N VAL A 177 -4.03 -17.21 -0.88
CA VAL A 177 -2.62 -17.45 -0.55
C VAL A 177 -2.23 -16.68 0.71
N GLY A 178 -1.18 -17.13 1.37
CA GLY A 178 -0.67 -16.47 2.57
C GLY A 178 -0.82 -17.29 3.85
N PHE A 179 -0.43 -16.69 4.97
CA PHE A 179 -0.68 -17.27 6.29
C PHE A 179 -2.19 -17.28 6.59
N LYS A 180 -2.71 -18.40 7.09
CA LYS A 180 -4.12 -18.52 7.45
C LYS A 180 -4.41 -17.75 8.74
N ILE A 181 -5.51 -17.03 8.79
CA ILE A 181 -5.94 -16.27 9.97
C ILE A 181 -6.00 -17.18 11.22
N ASP A 182 -6.59 -18.38 11.12
CA ASP A 182 -6.69 -19.31 12.24
C ASP A 182 -5.31 -19.78 12.75
N ASP A 183 -4.33 -19.94 11.86
CA ASP A 183 -2.96 -20.31 12.24
C ASP A 183 -2.27 -19.16 12.96
N ILE A 184 -2.46 -17.92 12.49
CA ILE A 184 -1.96 -16.72 13.16
C ILE A 184 -2.56 -16.60 14.56
N LEU A 185 -3.89 -16.61 14.68
CA LEU A 185 -4.59 -16.42 15.96
C LEU A 185 -4.24 -17.49 17.01
N LYS A 186 -3.91 -18.69 16.56
CA LYS A 186 -3.54 -19.82 17.44
C LYS A 186 -2.11 -19.71 17.96
N ASN A 187 -1.19 -19.12 17.20
CA ASN A 187 0.24 -19.24 17.43
C ASN A 187 0.95 -17.97 17.90
N CYS A 188 0.29 -16.80 17.85
CA CYS A 188 0.88 -15.56 18.36
C CYS A 188 -0.13 -14.71 19.13
N ASP A 189 0.40 -13.78 19.93
CA ASP A 189 -0.39 -12.84 20.72
C ASP A 189 -0.69 -11.56 19.92
N LEU A 190 0.22 -11.18 19.01
CA LEU A 190 0.05 -10.05 18.11
C LEU A 190 0.79 -10.32 16.79
N PHE A 191 0.11 -10.09 15.68
CA PHE A 191 0.66 -10.18 14.33
C PHE A 191 0.52 -8.81 13.64
N ILE A 192 1.64 -8.18 13.27
CA ILE A 192 1.65 -6.91 12.58
C ILE A 192 2.27 -7.11 11.20
N ASN A 193 1.51 -6.81 10.17
CA ASN A 193 1.86 -7.06 8.79
C ASN A 193 2.00 -5.76 7.99
N GLY A 194 2.98 -5.70 7.10
CA GLY A 194 3.02 -4.80 5.96
C GLY A 194 2.30 -5.40 4.75
N HIS A 195 2.79 -5.14 3.53
CA HIS A 195 2.34 -5.71 2.26
C HIS A 195 0.98 -5.22 1.77
N LEU A 196 0.00 -5.04 2.65
CA LEU A 196 -1.30 -4.51 2.30
C LEU A 196 -1.35 -3.01 2.58
N HIS A 197 -1.63 -2.22 1.54
CA HIS A 197 -1.55 -0.76 1.65
C HIS A 197 -2.63 -0.13 2.53
N ASN A 198 -3.77 -0.81 2.70
CA ASN A 198 -4.87 -0.31 3.52
C ASN A 198 -4.66 -0.73 4.99
N SER A 199 -4.57 0.25 5.87
CA SER A 199 -4.41 0.03 7.31
C SER A 199 -5.70 -0.49 7.96
N GLY A 200 -5.58 -1.42 8.90
CA GLY A 200 -6.71 -1.90 9.69
C GLY A 200 -6.46 -3.24 10.37
N PHE A 201 -7.26 -3.54 11.40
CA PHE A 201 -7.30 -4.87 11.98
C PHE A 201 -8.06 -5.83 11.06
N VAL A 202 -7.56 -7.05 10.96
CA VAL A 202 -8.09 -8.09 10.07
C VAL A 202 -9.08 -8.99 10.80
N ASP A 203 -8.97 -9.05 12.11
CA ASP A 203 -9.79 -9.89 12.99
C ASP A 203 -10.52 -9.05 14.05
N ASP A 204 -11.66 -9.56 14.54
CA ASP A 204 -12.47 -8.91 15.56
C ASP A 204 -11.77 -8.83 16.95
N GLY A 205 -10.72 -9.64 17.15
CA GLY A 205 -9.93 -9.68 18.38
C GLY A 205 -8.78 -8.67 18.43
N GLU A 206 -8.60 -7.88 17.37
CA GLU A 206 -7.52 -6.90 17.22
C GLU A 206 -6.10 -7.47 17.43
N LYS A 207 -5.92 -8.75 17.03
CA LYS A 207 -4.61 -9.43 17.10
C LYS A 207 -3.84 -9.40 15.81
N ILE A 208 -4.50 -9.19 14.68
CA ILE A 208 -3.89 -9.14 13.36
C ILE A 208 -4.07 -7.75 12.80
N LEU A 209 -3.00 -6.95 12.86
CA LEU A 209 -2.97 -5.61 12.29
C LEU A 209 -2.26 -5.64 10.94
N ASN A 210 -2.89 -5.11 9.92
CA ASN A 210 -2.20 -4.63 8.75
C ASN A 210 -1.91 -3.14 8.93
N ILE A 211 -0.62 -2.74 8.96
CA ILE A 211 -0.26 -1.36 9.28
C ILE A 211 -0.54 -0.39 8.13
N GLY A 212 -0.54 -0.89 6.89
CA GLY A 212 -0.69 -0.08 5.69
C GLY A 212 0.58 0.64 5.28
N ASN A 213 0.53 1.32 4.15
CA ASN A 213 1.66 2.07 3.63
C ASN A 213 1.84 3.42 4.34
N LEU A 214 3.10 3.89 4.39
CA LEU A 214 3.46 5.14 5.06
C LEU A 214 2.94 6.38 4.30
N SER A 215 2.82 6.30 2.98
CA SER A 215 2.27 7.36 2.12
C SER A 215 1.51 6.74 0.96
N GLY A 216 0.40 7.35 0.55
CA GLY A 216 -0.46 6.84 -0.52
C GLY A 216 0.26 6.67 -1.85
N GLN A 217 -0.17 5.67 -2.62
CA GLN A 217 0.45 5.29 -3.88
C GLN A 217 -0.50 5.29 -5.05
N ASN A 218 -1.76 4.92 -4.83
CA ASN A 218 -2.72 4.77 -5.90
C ASN A 218 -4.18 4.91 -5.42
N PHE A 219 -5.10 4.93 -6.38
CA PHE A 219 -6.51 5.12 -6.11
C PHE A 219 -7.25 3.89 -5.53
N SER A 220 -6.59 2.77 -5.23
CA SER A 220 -7.22 1.72 -4.42
C SER A 220 -7.28 2.09 -2.93
N GLU A 221 -6.47 3.06 -2.52
CA GLU A 221 -6.34 3.59 -1.17
C GLU A 221 -7.19 4.87 -1.04
N ASN A 222 -8.53 4.73 -0.98
CA ASN A 222 -9.40 5.89 -0.92
C ASN A 222 -9.27 6.63 0.41
N ALA A 223 -8.78 7.87 0.37
CA ALA A 223 -8.47 8.66 1.56
C ALA A 223 -9.70 9.11 2.38
N PHE A 224 -10.91 8.89 1.91
CA PHE A 224 -12.11 9.01 2.75
C PHE A 224 -12.17 7.90 3.81
N ASP A 225 -11.71 6.69 3.48
CA ASP A 225 -11.81 5.50 4.30
C ASP A 225 -10.47 5.09 4.93
N HIS A 226 -9.34 5.48 4.30
CA HIS A 226 -8.00 5.06 4.69
C HIS A 226 -7.12 6.26 5.02
N LYS A 227 -6.25 6.07 6.01
CA LYS A 227 -5.22 7.04 6.40
C LYS A 227 -3.87 6.32 6.51
N HIS A 228 -2.80 7.08 6.41
CA HIS A 228 -1.44 6.56 6.43
C HIS A 228 -0.80 6.85 7.79
N TYR A 229 -0.19 5.83 8.39
CA TYR A 229 0.32 5.88 9.76
C TYR A 229 1.72 5.31 9.87
N CYS A 230 2.44 5.73 10.91
CA CYS A 230 3.37 4.87 11.63
C CYS A 230 2.78 4.54 13.00
N ALA A 231 3.27 3.48 13.65
CA ALA A 231 2.78 3.08 14.96
C ALA A 231 3.93 2.86 15.93
N VAL A 232 3.72 3.19 17.20
CA VAL A 232 4.62 2.80 18.31
C VAL A 232 3.97 1.64 19.04
N LEU A 233 4.67 0.51 19.04
CA LEU A 233 4.29 -0.70 19.76
C LEU A 233 5.04 -0.75 21.11
N ASP A 234 4.32 -0.86 22.20
CA ASP A 234 4.87 -1.25 23.49
C ASP A 234 4.74 -2.77 23.66
N THR A 235 5.87 -3.48 23.65
CA THR A 235 5.89 -4.95 23.66
C THR A 235 5.48 -5.56 25.01
N ASP A 236 5.51 -4.80 26.09
CA ASP A 236 5.20 -5.31 27.42
C ASP A 236 3.71 -5.51 27.61
N ASN A 237 2.90 -4.60 27.05
CA ASN A 237 1.44 -4.61 27.16
C ASN A 237 0.72 -4.79 25.80
N LEU A 238 1.45 -4.91 24.69
CA LEU A 238 0.97 -5.02 23.32
C LEU A 238 0.17 -3.79 22.83
N MET A 239 0.36 -2.64 23.48
CA MET A 239 -0.32 -1.40 23.10
C MET A 239 0.30 -0.79 21.84
N LEU A 240 -0.59 -0.39 20.93
CA LEU A 240 -0.24 0.34 19.70
C LEU A 240 -0.72 1.79 19.82
N THR A 241 0.18 2.72 19.53
CA THR A 241 -0.15 4.15 19.38
C THR A 241 0.10 4.56 17.95
N PHE A 242 -0.96 4.95 17.25
CA PHE A 242 -0.88 5.34 15.84
C PHE A 242 -0.63 6.84 15.69
N TYR A 243 0.26 7.19 14.79
CA TYR A 243 0.55 8.56 14.41
C TYR A 243 0.24 8.72 12.91
N GLN A 244 -0.72 9.59 12.60
CA GLN A 244 -1.09 9.85 11.21
C GLN A 244 0.01 10.69 10.53
N ASN A 245 0.45 10.25 9.35
CA ASN A 245 1.45 10.95 8.56
C ASN A 245 0.87 12.23 7.94
N PRO A 246 1.33 13.44 8.34
CA PRO A 246 0.82 14.70 7.81
C PRO A 246 1.30 14.99 6.39
N TYR A 247 2.33 14.29 5.94
CA TYR A 247 2.91 14.45 4.61
C TYR A 247 2.34 13.48 3.58
N ALA A 248 1.59 12.46 4.00
CA ALA A 248 1.12 11.41 3.10
C ALA A 248 0.32 11.98 1.92
N PHE A 249 0.53 11.41 0.74
CA PHE A 249 -0.39 11.60 -0.37
C PHE A 249 -1.72 10.94 -0.06
N ASN A 250 -2.80 11.68 -0.26
CA ASN A 250 -4.16 11.25 0.01
C ASN A 250 -4.91 11.09 -1.31
N PHE A 251 -5.22 9.87 -1.70
CA PHE A 251 -5.89 9.55 -2.96
C PHE A 251 -7.41 9.57 -2.81
N TYR A 252 -8.09 10.42 -3.57
CA TYR A 252 -9.55 10.56 -3.55
C TYR A 252 -10.17 10.16 -4.88
N LYS A 253 -11.16 9.27 -4.84
CA LYS A 253 -12.09 9.02 -5.96
C LYS A 253 -13.38 9.73 -5.68
N ILE A 254 -13.79 10.63 -6.57
CA ILE A 254 -14.97 11.48 -6.38
C ILE A 254 -15.87 11.36 -7.59
N ILE A 255 -17.17 11.19 -7.35
CA ILE A 255 -18.21 11.31 -8.38
C ILE A 255 -18.94 12.62 -8.13
N ILE A 256 -18.94 13.49 -9.12
CA ILE A 256 -19.55 14.81 -9.06
C ILE A 256 -20.73 14.83 -10.05
N ASP A 257 -21.92 14.65 -9.52
CA ASP A 257 -23.18 14.78 -10.26
C ASP A 257 -23.71 16.23 -10.24
N ILE A 258 -24.92 16.45 -10.74
CA ILE A 258 -25.53 17.77 -10.78
C ILE A 258 -25.88 18.33 -9.40
N THR A 259 -26.00 17.49 -8.39
CA THR A 259 -26.39 17.84 -7.02
C THR A 259 -25.20 17.98 -6.06
N THR A 260 -24.05 17.48 -6.44
CA THR A 260 -22.84 17.49 -5.61
C THR A 260 -22.35 18.91 -5.35
N ASP A 261 -22.30 19.32 -4.09
CA ASP A 261 -21.72 20.59 -3.68
C ASP A 261 -20.22 20.43 -3.46
N ILE A 262 -19.41 20.80 -4.46
CA ILE A 262 -17.95 20.67 -4.40
C ILE A 262 -17.30 21.55 -3.33
N SER A 263 -17.97 22.64 -2.90
CA SER A 263 -17.46 23.51 -1.84
C SER A 263 -17.45 22.86 -0.47
N LYS A 264 -18.21 21.77 -0.30
CA LYS A 264 -18.28 20.97 0.93
C LYS A 264 -17.37 19.75 0.94
N LEU A 265 -16.68 19.50 -0.17
CA LEU A 265 -15.71 18.41 -0.23
C LEU A 265 -14.47 18.80 0.60
N ASN A 266 -14.35 18.19 1.76
CA ASN A 266 -13.19 18.38 2.63
C ASN A 266 -12.09 17.39 2.24
N LEU A 267 -11.09 17.86 1.49
CA LEU A 267 -9.89 17.10 1.16
C LEU A 267 -8.82 17.43 2.19
N GLY A 268 -8.06 16.41 2.60
CA GLY A 268 -6.82 16.64 3.36
C GLY A 268 -5.73 17.25 2.47
N SER A 269 -4.68 17.75 3.10
CA SER A 269 -3.47 18.21 2.40
C SER A 269 -2.85 17.09 1.56
N ASN A 270 -2.06 17.46 0.55
CA ASN A 270 -1.44 16.52 -0.40
C ASN A 270 -2.45 15.62 -1.13
N ALA A 271 -3.61 16.18 -1.49
CA ALA A 271 -4.67 15.44 -2.17
C ALA A 271 -4.30 15.10 -3.61
N ILE A 272 -4.53 13.85 -3.99
CA ILE A 272 -4.46 13.35 -5.36
C ILE A 272 -5.89 12.97 -5.77
N VAL A 273 -6.47 13.71 -6.71
CA VAL A 273 -7.91 13.60 -6.97
C VAL A 273 -8.19 12.97 -8.34
N SER A 274 -9.01 11.92 -8.33
CA SER A 274 -9.64 11.38 -9.54
C SER A 274 -11.12 11.66 -9.49
N ALA A 275 -11.58 12.66 -10.25
CA ALA A 275 -12.99 12.99 -10.33
C ALA A 275 -13.63 12.51 -11.63
N GLN A 276 -14.84 11.97 -11.49
CA GLN A 276 -15.76 11.73 -12.59
C GLN A 276 -16.90 12.73 -12.46
N CYS A 277 -17.18 13.52 -13.49
CA CYS A 277 -18.24 14.50 -13.43
C CYS A 277 -19.09 14.53 -14.70
N VAL A 278 -20.33 15.00 -14.58
CA VAL A 278 -21.19 15.27 -15.74
C VAL A 278 -20.58 16.37 -16.61
N SER A 279 -20.71 16.25 -17.92
CA SER A 279 -20.03 17.12 -18.89
C SER A 279 -20.30 18.62 -18.68
N THR A 280 -21.47 18.98 -18.20
CA THR A 280 -21.88 20.38 -17.93
C THR A 280 -21.09 21.01 -16.77
N ARG A 281 -20.52 20.22 -15.86
CA ARG A 281 -19.76 20.70 -14.71
C ARG A 281 -18.25 20.67 -14.88
N VAL A 282 -17.75 20.19 -16.02
CA VAL A 282 -16.29 20.10 -16.29
C VAL A 282 -15.55 21.42 -16.05
N PRO A 283 -16.04 22.59 -16.54
CA PRO A 283 -15.34 23.86 -16.30
C PRO A 283 -15.27 24.24 -14.82
N GLU A 284 -16.37 24.02 -14.07
CA GLU A 284 -16.43 24.29 -12.64
C GLU A 284 -15.43 23.41 -11.85
N VAL A 285 -15.41 22.12 -12.15
CA VAL A 285 -14.51 21.16 -11.47
C VAL A 285 -13.03 21.45 -11.78
N ARG A 286 -12.71 21.84 -13.02
CA ARG A 286 -11.35 22.28 -13.38
C ARG A 286 -10.95 23.51 -12.58
N ASN A 287 -11.81 24.52 -12.54
CA ASN A 287 -11.54 25.72 -11.76
C ASN A 287 -11.37 25.42 -10.26
N TRP A 288 -12.12 24.46 -9.73
CA TRP A 288 -11.95 24.00 -8.35
C TRP A 288 -10.59 23.33 -8.14
N PHE A 289 -10.13 22.47 -9.06
CA PHE A 289 -8.80 21.88 -8.98
C PHE A 289 -7.70 22.95 -9.00
N ASP A 290 -7.77 23.90 -9.93
CA ASP A 290 -6.74 24.92 -10.12
C ASP A 290 -6.63 25.90 -8.94
N ASN A 291 -7.71 26.08 -8.18
CA ASN A 291 -7.77 27.01 -7.04
C ASN A 291 -7.70 26.32 -5.67
N ASN A 292 -7.56 25.00 -5.61
CA ASN A 292 -7.45 24.28 -4.35
C ASN A 292 -5.99 23.92 -4.06
N ALA A 293 -5.38 24.64 -3.12
CA ALA A 293 -3.97 24.47 -2.76
C ALA A 293 -3.63 23.09 -2.15
N ASP A 294 -4.63 22.38 -1.64
CA ASP A 294 -4.43 21.02 -1.10
C ASP A 294 -4.28 19.96 -2.19
N ILE A 295 -4.65 20.27 -3.44
CA ILE A 295 -4.59 19.32 -4.56
C ILE A 295 -3.23 19.40 -5.24
N VAL A 296 -2.42 18.35 -5.07
CA VAL A 296 -1.09 18.21 -5.70
C VAL A 296 -1.20 17.70 -7.13
N ALA A 297 -2.14 16.78 -7.39
CA ALA A 297 -2.39 16.27 -8.72
C ALA A 297 -3.87 15.89 -8.89
N SER A 298 -4.38 16.05 -10.11
CA SER A 298 -5.76 15.71 -10.40
C SER A 298 -5.93 15.12 -11.80
N ARG A 299 -6.96 14.30 -11.95
CA ARG A 299 -7.47 13.88 -13.24
C ARG A 299 -8.99 14.02 -13.26
N LEU A 300 -9.52 14.45 -14.39
CA LEU A 300 -10.95 14.66 -14.59
C LEU A 300 -11.43 13.84 -15.77
N GLN A 301 -12.45 13.03 -15.54
CA GLN A 301 -13.13 12.25 -16.55
C GLN A 301 -14.58 12.73 -16.68
N SER A 302 -14.97 13.14 -17.91
CA SER A 302 -16.34 13.50 -18.18
C SER A 302 -17.19 12.24 -18.35
N ILE A 303 -18.27 12.17 -17.60
CA ILE A 303 -19.32 11.16 -17.81
C ILE A 303 -20.37 11.84 -18.69
N VAL A 304 -20.59 11.31 -19.89
CA VAL A 304 -21.77 11.64 -20.67
C VAL A 304 -22.95 11.03 -19.92
N ASN A 305 -23.81 11.87 -19.35
CA ASN A 305 -25.11 11.41 -18.87
C ASN A 305 -25.86 10.89 -20.11
N ARG A 306 -25.72 9.62 -20.40
CA ARG A 306 -26.78 8.94 -21.15
C ARG A 306 -27.95 8.96 -20.16
N GLN A 307 -28.79 10.02 -20.23
CA GLN A 307 -30.18 9.83 -19.83
C GLN A 307 -30.51 8.47 -20.41
N SER A 308 -30.96 7.56 -19.60
CA SER A 308 -31.61 6.37 -20.06
C SER A 308 -32.88 6.85 -20.81
N GLU A 309 -32.70 7.25 -22.06
CA GLU A 309 -33.72 6.90 -23.03
C GLU A 309 -33.74 5.39 -22.86
N THR A 310 -34.80 4.91 -22.29
CA THR A 310 -35.20 3.52 -22.41
C THR A 310 -35.32 3.33 -23.91
N VAL A 311 -34.18 2.97 -24.52
CA VAL A 311 -34.19 2.48 -25.88
C VAL A 311 -35.02 1.23 -25.75
N ASP A 312 -36.19 1.29 -26.32
CA ASP A 312 -37.10 0.16 -26.41
C ASP A 312 -36.30 -0.93 -27.15
N ILE A 313 -35.73 -1.87 -26.38
CA ILE A 313 -34.88 -2.96 -26.88
C ILE A 313 -35.70 -3.81 -27.88
N SER A 314 -37.02 -3.73 -27.85
CA SER A 314 -37.90 -4.37 -28.85
C SER A 314 -37.74 -3.82 -30.28
N SER A 315 -37.24 -2.56 -30.41
CA SER A 315 -36.94 -1.95 -31.71
C SER A 315 -35.50 -2.24 -32.21
N LEU A 316 -34.60 -2.77 -31.35
CA LEU A 316 -33.23 -3.15 -31.69
C LEU A 316 -33.10 -4.62 -32.15
N ALA A 317 -34.22 -5.32 -32.27
CA ALA A 317 -34.25 -6.69 -32.80
C ALA A 317 -34.08 -6.76 -34.33
N ASP A 318 -33.69 -5.65 -34.96
CA ASP A 318 -33.31 -5.66 -36.37
C ASP A 318 -31.83 -6.18 -36.48
N SER A 319 -31.71 -7.40 -36.98
CA SER A 319 -30.44 -8.09 -37.22
C SER A 319 -29.42 -7.28 -38.03
N ASP A 320 -29.87 -6.31 -38.78
CA ASP A 320 -29.06 -5.43 -39.63
C ASP A 320 -28.18 -4.45 -38.86
N TYR A 321 -28.63 -3.96 -37.69
CA TYR A 321 -27.85 -2.97 -36.92
C TYR A 321 -26.65 -3.60 -36.20
N LEU A 322 -26.85 -4.79 -35.66
CA LEU A 322 -25.75 -5.53 -35.03
C LEU A 322 -24.69 -5.95 -36.03
N GLN A 323 -25.14 -6.28 -37.26
CA GLN A 323 -24.20 -6.59 -38.34
C GLN A 323 -23.42 -5.35 -38.79
N GLN A 324 -24.08 -4.21 -39.00
CA GLN A 324 -23.42 -2.94 -39.34
C GLN A 324 -22.46 -2.46 -38.26
N PHE A 325 -22.78 -2.66 -36.98
CA PHE A 325 -21.93 -2.30 -35.86
C PHE A 325 -20.68 -3.23 -35.79
N SER A 326 -20.89 -4.52 -36.05
CA SER A 326 -19.79 -5.49 -36.15
C SER A 326 -18.87 -5.15 -37.32
N ASP A 327 -19.41 -4.85 -38.48
CA ASP A 327 -18.64 -4.48 -39.67
C ASP A 327 -17.89 -3.16 -39.50
N TYR A 328 -18.47 -2.19 -38.78
CA TYR A 328 -17.80 -0.93 -38.45
C TYR A 328 -16.62 -1.13 -37.52
N ILE A 329 -16.78 -1.96 -36.48
CA ILE A 329 -15.68 -2.28 -35.53
C ILE A 329 -14.56 -3.04 -36.26
N LEU A 330 -14.89 -4.04 -37.06
CA LEU A 330 -13.92 -4.83 -37.81
C LEU A 330 -13.13 -4.01 -38.84
N ALA A 331 -13.75 -2.97 -39.42
CA ALA A 331 -13.11 -2.07 -40.38
C ALA A 331 -12.12 -1.06 -39.73
N HIS A 332 -12.19 -0.84 -38.40
CA HIS A 332 -11.45 0.23 -37.73
C HIS A 332 -10.46 -0.27 -36.65
N LEU A 333 -10.26 -1.57 -36.52
CA LEU A 333 -9.33 -2.18 -35.55
C LEU A 333 -8.24 -2.98 -36.25
N ASP A 334 -6.98 -2.65 -35.94
CA ASP A 334 -5.79 -3.29 -36.53
C ASP A 334 -5.52 -4.72 -36.04
N ASN A 335 -6.32 -5.28 -35.15
CA ASN A 335 -6.13 -6.63 -34.60
C ASN A 335 -7.47 -7.36 -34.43
N THR A 336 -7.85 -8.08 -35.49
CA THR A 336 -9.20 -8.67 -35.66
C THR A 336 -9.37 -10.05 -35.01
N ASP A 337 -8.30 -10.75 -34.64
CA ASP A 337 -8.37 -12.16 -34.24
C ASP A 337 -8.99 -12.36 -32.84
N ILE A 338 -8.66 -11.50 -31.89
CA ILE A 338 -9.22 -11.57 -30.52
C ILE A 338 -10.67 -11.10 -30.50
N LEU A 339 -11.01 -10.12 -31.32
CA LEU A 339 -12.35 -9.54 -31.37
C LEU A 339 -13.37 -10.47 -32.03
N ASN A 340 -12.95 -11.26 -33.00
CA ASN A 340 -13.80 -12.26 -33.66
C ASN A 340 -14.23 -13.37 -32.70
N GLU A 341 -13.40 -13.74 -31.76
CA GLU A 341 -13.70 -14.75 -30.74
C GLU A 341 -14.72 -14.22 -29.72
N GLU A 342 -14.57 -12.98 -29.25
CA GLU A 342 -15.50 -12.36 -28.30
C GLU A 342 -16.85 -11.95 -28.95
N LEU A 343 -16.84 -11.44 -30.16
CA LEU A 343 -18.10 -11.11 -30.87
C LEU A 343 -18.91 -12.36 -31.20
N SER A 344 -18.27 -13.49 -31.49
CA SER A 344 -18.95 -14.77 -31.72
C SER A 344 -19.65 -15.31 -30.47
N PHE A 345 -19.22 -14.88 -29.28
CA PHE A 345 -19.84 -15.23 -28.00
C PHE A 345 -21.07 -14.34 -27.67
N ILE A 346 -21.05 -13.09 -28.11
CA ILE A 346 -22.13 -12.13 -27.86
C ILE A 346 -23.31 -12.32 -28.85
N LEU A 347 -23.04 -12.84 -30.05
CA LEU A 347 -24.03 -13.05 -31.11
C LEU A 347 -24.69 -14.45 -31.08
N ARG A 348 -24.36 -15.31 -30.12
CA ARG A 348 -25.02 -16.57 -29.82
C ARG A 348 -26.02 -16.42 -28.69
#